data_8365aaccc18262bd18370fef27e16564
#
_entry.id   8365aaccc18262bd18370fef27e16564
#
_cell.length_a   1.000
_cell.length_b   1.000
_cell.length_c   1.000
_cell.angle_alpha   90.00
_cell.angle_beta   90.00
_cell.angle_gamma   90.00
#
_symmetry.space_group_name_H-M   'P 1'
#
loop_
_entity.id
_entity.type
_entity.pdbx_description
1 polymer ?
#
loop_
_entity_poly.entity_id
_entity_poly.type
_entity_poly.pdbx_seq_one_letter_code
_entity_poly.pdbx_strand_id
1 'polypeptide(L)'
;MLSANGFRKLAEERNIGILDLGNNTDFQDEITRLGLVQNHHIAFGGGSETSSYRASLGFVEREGVIRNTNSRNFTTKLNITQHAFNDLLVFDLGIFGSLLKNAYLNDVQKMFYSAATFNPTFPNHKNMETGSWDQITNASQITNPLAWLEVKDDDSNAHINTHLKLVFNLSKHLMFTAFGSYTYNVIDNAQYLPTSVWAHGQAYRGERKTESLLGDFMLAYKKDFGLHQLNVLGLAEAQKMITRGFYTTATNFSTDRFGYDNLQAGAVRFMGGDRFLL
;
A
#
# COMPACT_ATOMS: atom_id res chain seq x y z
N MET A 1 -28.14 -3.96 -13.63
CA MET A 1 -27.66 -4.39 -14.96
C MET A 1 -28.81 -5.01 -15.75
N LEU A 2 -28.82 -4.88 -17.09
CA LEU A 2 -29.82 -5.52 -17.93
C LEU A 2 -29.43 -6.98 -18.11
N SER A 3 -30.35 -7.93 -17.89
CA SER A 3 -30.07 -9.35 -18.19
C SER A 3 -29.94 -9.57 -19.71
N ALA A 4 -29.29 -10.66 -20.13
CA ALA A 4 -29.15 -10.96 -21.56
C ALA A 4 -30.51 -11.06 -22.28
N ASN A 5 -31.52 -11.64 -21.62
CA ASN A 5 -32.85 -11.72 -22.17
C ASN A 5 -33.52 -10.32 -22.32
N GLY A 6 -33.33 -9.44 -21.29
CA GLY A 6 -33.79 -8.06 -21.37
C GLY A 6 -33.08 -7.27 -22.46
N PHE A 7 -31.78 -7.52 -22.63
CA PHE A 7 -30.95 -6.90 -23.67
C PHE A 7 -31.42 -7.32 -25.08
N ARG A 8 -31.64 -8.61 -25.32
CA ARG A 8 -32.18 -9.14 -26.58
C ARG A 8 -33.54 -8.53 -26.90
N LYS A 9 -34.46 -8.53 -25.92
CA LYS A 9 -35.81 -7.96 -26.09
C LYS A 9 -35.77 -6.46 -26.43
N LEU A 10 -34.90 -5.71 -25.73
CA LEU A 10 -34.76 -4.27 -25.98
C LEU A 10 -34.18 -4.00 -27.39
N ALA A 11 -33.22 -4.81 -27.83
CA ALA A 11 -32.62 -4.71 -29.15
C ALA A 11 -33.64 -5.01 -30.25
N GLU A 12 -34.49 -6.02 -30.05
CA GLU A 12 -35.59 -6.38 -30.97
C GLU A 12 -36.63 -5.26 -31.03
N GLU A 13 -37.11 -4.78 -29.87
CA GLU A 13 -38.10 -3.69 -29.79
C GLU A 13 -37.61 -2.40 -30.46
N ARG A 14 -36.31 -2.14 -30.42
CA ARG A 14 -35.71 -0.94 -31.01
C ARG A 14 -35.15 -1.16 -32.42
N ASN A 15 -35.27 -2.37 -32.96
CA ASN A 15 -34.72 -2.78 -34.25
C ASN A 15 -33.21 -2.47 -34.36
N ILE A 16 -32.44 -2.71 -33.29
CA ILE A 16 -31.00 -2.50 -33.22
C ILE A 16 -30.30 -3.85 -33.43
N GLY A 17 -29.43 -3.93 -34.44
CA GLY A 17 -28.57 -5.09 -34.61
C GLY A 17 -27.57 -5.20 -33.44
N ILE A 18 -27.55 -6.35 -32.77
CA ILE A 18 -26.61 -6.67 -31.70
C ILE A 18 -25.75 -7.86 -32.08
N LEU A 19 -24.51 -7.89 -31.55
CA LEU A 19 -23.73 -9.11 -31.52
C LEU A 19 -24.20 -9.94 -30.34
N ASP A 20 -24.85 -11.08 -30.61
CA ASP A 20 -25.31 -12.03 -29.60
C ASP A 20 -24.46 -13.28 -29.63
N LEU A 21 -23.66 -13.53 -28.59
CA LEU A 21 -22.82 -14.70 -28.43
C LEU A 21 -23.49 -15.85 -27.62
N GLY A 22 -24.80 -15.74 -27.37
CA GLY A 22 -25.62 -16.82 -26.79
C GLY A 22 -25.51 -16.95 -25.26
N ASN A 23 -24.70 -16.16 -24.58
CA ASN A 23 -24.49 -16.27 -23.15
C ASN A 23 -25.49 -15.40 -22.35
N ASN A 24 -25.42 -15.51 -21.02
CA ASN A 24 -26.15 -14.69 -20.05
C ASN A 24 -25.24 -14.42 -18.86
N THR A 25 -24.36 -13.44 -19.00
CA THR A 25 -23.32 -13.11 -18.04
C THR A 25 -23.67 -11.88 -17.23
N ASP A 26 -23.69 -12.00 -15.91
CA ASP A 26 -23.71 -10.85 -15.01
C ASP A 26 -22.27 -10.43 -14.69
N PHE A 27 -21.76 -9.47 -15.44
CA PHE A 27 -20.38 -9.01 -15.29
C PHE A 27 -20.12 -8.31 -13.95
N GLN A 28 -21.14 -7.79 -13.26
CA GLN A 28 -20.96 -7.22 -11.92
C GLN A 28 -20.70 -8.32 -10.88
N ASP A 29 -21.41 -9.45 -10.98
CA ASP A 29 -21.19 -10.61 -10.12
C ASP A 29 -19.84 -11.28 -10.44
N GLU A 30 -19.47 -11.36 -11.72
CA GLU A 30 -18.20 -11.96 -12.15
C GLU A 30 -16.96 -11.21 -11.67
N ILE A 31 -17.03 -9.88 -11.50
CA ILE A 31 -15.89 -9.09 -11.03
C ILE A 31 -15.87 -8.91 -9.51
N THR A 32 -16.94 -9.29 -8.81
CA THR A 32 -17.07 -9.11 -7.37
C THR A 32 -17.00 -10.42 -6.61
N ARG A 33 -16.75 -10.33 -5.32
CA ARG A 33 -16.78 -11.45 -4.37
C ARG A 33 -17.14 -10.96 -2.97
N LEU A 34 -17.48 -11.88 -2.09
CA LEU A 34 -17.49 -11.61 -0.67
C LEU A 34 -16.05 -11.43 -0.18
N GLY A 35 -15.72 -10.26 0.36
CA GLY A 35 -14.41 -9.98 0.94
C GLY A 35 -14.33 -10.48 2.37
N LEU A 36 -13.22 -11.11 2.74
CA LEU A 36 -12.93 -11.58 4.09
C LEU A 36 -11.87 -10.69 4.75
N VAL A 37 -12.07 -10.39 6.05
CA VAL A 37 -11.07 -9.68 6.86
C VAL A 37 -10.64 -10.57 8.02
N GLN A 38 -9.32 -10.79 8.14
CA GLN A 38 -8.70 -11.49 9.25
C GLN A 38 -7.77 -10.52 9.99
N ASN A 39 -7.81 -10.54 11.32
CA ASN A 39 -6.94 -9.74 12.17
C ASN A 39 -6.45 -10.61 13.33
N HIS A 40 -5.15 -10.83 13.38
CA HIS A 40 -4.47 -11.62 14.39
C HIS A 40 -3.45 -10.73 15.11
N HIS A 41 -3.51 -10.69 16.42
CA HIS A 41 -2.58 -9.93 17.22
C HIS A 41 -2.18 -10.74 18.46
N ILE A 42 -0.88 -10.84 18.69
CA ILE A 42 -0.31 -11.43 19.89
C ILE A 42 0.62 -10.40 20.55
N ALA A 43 0.54 -10.29 21.85
CA ALA A 43 1.44 -9.44 22.62
C ALA A 43 1.81 -10.12 23.93
N PHE A 44 3.04 -9.93 24.34
CA PHE A 44 3.52 -10.32 25.66
C PHE A 44 4.35 -9.19 26.25
N GLY A 45 4.38 -9.11 27.55
CA GLY A 45 5.12 -8.10 28.26
C GLY A 45 5.27 -8.49 29.72
N GLY A 46 6.18 -7.85 30.36
CA GLY A 46 6.48 -8.03 31.77
C GLY A 46 7.29 -6.86 32.29
N GLY A 47 7.59 -6.90 33.57
CA GLY A 47 8.41 -5.86 34.19
C GLY A 47 8.61 -6.07 35.68
N SER A 48 9.37 -5.18 36.23
CA SER A 48 9.62 -5.01 37.66
C SER A 48 9.38 -3.54 38.04
N GLU A 49 9.72 -3.15 39.22
CA GLU A 49 9.69 -1.73 39.66
C GLU A 49 10.61 -0.85 38.82
N THR A 50 11.70 -1.41 38.27
CA THR A 50 12.73 -0.66 37.55
C THR A 50 12.78 -0.96 36.08
N SER A 51 12.03 -1.94 35.56
CA SER A 51 12.05 -2.32 34.14
C SER A 51 10.69 -2.71 33.64
N SER A 52 10.39 -2.39 32.40
CA SER A 52 9.24 -2.91 31.68
C SER A 52 9.60 -3.21 30.23
N TYR A 53 8.98 -4.26 29.67
CA TYR A 53 9.07 -4.56 28.27
C TYR A 53 7.71 -5.01 27.72
N ARG A 54 7.49 -4.71 26.45
CA ARG A 54 6.34 -5.20 25.69
C ARG A 54 6.76 -5.49 24.26
N ALA A 55 6.50 -6.71 23.80
CA ALA A 55 6.66 -7.11 22.41
C ALA A 55 5.30 -7.50 21.85
N SER A 56 5.06 -7.19 20.58
CA SER A 56 3.84 -7.60 19.89
C SER A 56 4.07 -7.88 18.41
N LEU A 57 3.27 -8.80 17.88
CA LEU A 57 3.17 -9.14 16.48
C LEU A 57 1.71 -8.99 16.06
N GLY A 58 1.50 -8.40 14.89
CA GLY A 58 0.19 -8.24 14.29
C GLY A 58 0.20 -8.68 12.84
N PHE A 59 -0.87 -9.32 12.43
CA PHE A 59 -1.14 -9.68 11.03
C PHE A 59 -2.57 -9.32 10.70
N VAL A 60 -2.73 -8.55 9.63
CA VAL A 60 -4.05 -8.19 9.11
C VAL A 60 -4.09 -8.51 7.63
N GLU A 61 -5.07 -9.31 7.23
CA GLU A 61 -5.37 -9.58 5.83
C GLU A 61 -6.79 -9.10 5.52
N ARG A 62 -6.94 -8.39 4.41
CA ARG A 62 -8.22 -7.91 3.90
C ARG A 62 -8.33 -8.33 2.44
N GLU A 63 -9.29 -9.14 2.12
CA GLU A 63 -9.71 -9.36 0.74
C GLU A 63 -10.67 -8.27 0.31
N GLY A 64 -10.45 -7.70 -0.86
CA GLY A 64 -11.37 -6.72 -1.44
C GLY A 64 -12.63 -7.38 -2.01
N VAL A 65 -13.69 -6.61 -2.12
CA VAL A 65 -14.94 -7.03 -2.80
C VAL A 65 -14.75 -7.22 -4.30
N ILE A 66 -13.74 -6.61 -4.88
CA ILE A 66 -13.29 -6.85 -6.26
C ILE A 66 -12.35 -8.04 -6.24
N ARG A 67 -12.56 -9.00 -7.16
CA ARG A 67 -11.65 -10.14 -7.31
C ARG A 67 -10.22 -9.66 -7.59
N ASN A 68 -9.24 -10.42 -7.12
CA ASN A 68 -7.79 -10.15 -7.26
C ASN A 68 -7.28 -8.90 -6.51
N THR A 69 -8.11 -8.26 -5.66
CA THR A 69 -7.65 -7.20 -4.77
C THR A 69 -7.49 -7.71 -3.34
N ASN A 70 -6.39 -7.36 -2.70
CA ASN A 70 -6.14 -7.70 -1.30
C ASN A 70 -5.14 -6.73 -0.65
N SER A 71 -5.12 -6.74 0.67
CA SER A 71 -4.15 -6.01 1.48
C SER A 71 -3.68 -6.91 2.62
N ARG A 72 -2.36 -7.05 2.79
CA ARG A 72 -1.72 -7.80 3.88
C ARG A 72 -0.77 -6.89 4.62
N ASN A 73 -0.96 -6.79 5.93
CA ASN A 73 -0.09 -5.98 6.77
C ASN A 73 0.46 -6.84 7.91
N PHE A 74 1.77 -6.96 7.98
CA PHE A 74 2.49 -7.57 9.09
C PHE A 74 3.15 -6.47 9.91
N THR A 75 2.99 -6.48 11.24
CA THR A 75 3.56 -5.49 12.14
C THR A 75 4.29 -6.15 13.30
N THR A 76 5.39 -5.54 13.70
CA THR A 76 6.13 -5.90 14.92
C THR A 76 6.39 -4.66 15.75
N LYS A 77 6.30 -4.78 17.07
CA LYS A 77 6.61 -3.68 17.99
C LYS A 77 7.32 -4.23 19.22
N LEU A 78 8.38 -3.55 19.60
CA LEU A 78 9.11 -3.77 20.86
C LEU A 78 9.27 -2.44 21.57
N ASN A 79 8.90 -2.40 22.87
CA ASN A 79 9.21 -1.28 23.74
C ASN A 79 9.90 -1.84 24.99
N ILE A 80 10.93 -1.14 25.44
CA ILE A 80 11.69 -1.46 26.64
C ILE A 80 11.91 -0.15 27.39
N THR A 81 11.55 -0.11 28.66
CA THR A 81 11.87 1.00 29.56
C THR A 81 12.67 0.44 30.72
N GLN A 82 13.79 1.09 31.04
CA GLN A 82 14.65 0.69 32.14
C GLN A 82 15.04 1.91 32.97
N HIS A 83 14.81 1.83 34.29
CA HIS A 83 15.30 2.77 35.29
C HIS A 83 16.61 2.26 35.86
N ALA A 84 17.62 3.10 35.93
CA ALA A 84 18.95 2.76 36.42
C ALA A 84 19.47 3.81 37.40
N PHE A 85 20.36 3.39 38.30
CA PHE A 85 21.03 4.26 39.27
C PHE A 85 20.06 5.08 40.16
N ASN A 86 19.03 4.42 40.70
CA ASN A 86 17.98 5.06 41.51
C ASN A 86 17.30 6.22 40.78
N ASP A 87 16.84 5.94 39.54
CA ASP A 87 16.15 6.90 38.65
C ASP A 87 17.03 8.06 38.17
N LEU A 88 18.34 8.03 38.36
CA LEU A 88 19.23 9.02 37.77
C LEU A 88 19.19 8.92 36.24
N LEU A 89 19.05 7.73 35.69
CA LEU A 89 18.94 7.46 34.26
C LEU A 89 17.71 6.64 33.97
N VAL A 90 16.85 7.11 33.07
CA VAL A 90 15.78 6.32 32.45
C VAL A 90 16.10 6.14 30.99
N PHE A 91 16.09 4.90 30.56
CA PHE A 91 16.32 4.46 29.19
C PHE A 91 15.00 3.97 28.60
N ASP A 92 14.62 4.47 27.43
CA ASP A 92 13.42 4.03 26.69
C ASP A 92 13.82 3.72 25.25
N LEU A 93 13.62 2.47 24.86
CA LEU A 93 13.88 1.96 23.51
C LEU A 93 12.57 1.53 22.86
N GLY A 94 12.27 2.04 21.68
CA GLY A 94 11.17 1.57 20.85
C GLY A 94 11.66 1.12 19.49
N ILE A 95 11.11 -0.01 19.02
CA ILE A 95 11.30 -0.53 17.67
C ILE A 95 9.92 -0.84 17.11
N PHE A 96 9.64 -0.31 15.95
CA PHE A 96 8.44 -0.60 15.16
C PHE A 96 8.83 -1.01 13.77
N GLY A 97 8.28 -2.13 13.29
CA GLY A 97 8.42 -2.59 11.91
C GLY A 97 7.05 -2.90 11.32
N SER A 98 6.86 -2.58 10.03
CA SER A 98 5.70 -3.03 9.28
C SER A 98 6.08 -3.40 7.85
N LEU A 99 5.38 -4.40 7.32
CA LEU A 99 5.42 -4.78 5.92
C LEU A 99 3.99 -4.85 5.40
N LEU A 100 3.61 -3.85 4.63
CA LEU A 100 2.33 -3.78 3.95
C LEU A 100 2.52 -4.23 2.50
N LYS A 101 1.67 -5.15 2.04
CA LYS A 101 1.57 -5.56 0.63
C LYS A 101 0.13 -5.41 0.19
N ASN A 102 -0.07 -4.77 -0.94
CA ASN A 102 -1.38 -4.56 -1.53
C ASN A 102 -1.37 -5.04 -2.98
N ALA A 103 -2.46 -5.66 -3.39
CA ALA A 103 -2.83 -5.83 -4.77
C ALA A 103 -4.07 -4.99 -5.02
N TYR A 104 -3.95 -4.01 -5.88
CA TYR A 104 -5.02 -3.08 -6.25
C TYR A 104 -5.56 -3.39 -7.64
N LEU A 105 -6.57 -2.66 -8.01
CA LEU A 105 -7.00 -2.52 -9.38
C LEU A 105 -6.88 -1.05 -9.77
N ASN A 106 -6.06 -0.78 -10.77
CA ASN A 106 -6.03 0.54 -11.39
C ASN A 106 -7.36 0.81 -12.09
N ASP A 107 -7.94 2.01 -11.86
CA ASP A 107 -9.17 2.44 -12.51
C ASP A 107 -10.41 1.54 -12.23
N VAL A 108 -10.68 1.34 -10.93
CA VAL A 108 -11.88 0.63 -10.44
C VAL A 108 -13.17 1.20 -11.04
N GLN A 109 -13.25 2.53 -11.21
CA GLN A 109 -14.42 3.19 -11.75
C GLN A 109 -14.70 2.75 -13.20
N LYS A 110 -13.66 2.67 -14.02
CA LYS A 110 -13.77 2.26 -15.42
C LYS A 110 -14.16 0.78 -15.53
N MET A 111 -13.64 -0.07 -14.65
CA MET A 111 -14.05 -1.47 -14.60
C MET A 111 -15.54 -1.62 -14.26
N PHE A 112 -16.03 -0.92 -13.21
CA PHE A 112 -17.46 -0.97 -12.86
C PHE A 112 -18.36 -0.38 -13.95
N TYR A 113 -17.92 0.70 -14.59
CA TYR A 113 -18.63 1.27 -15.75
C TYR A 113 -18.71 0.24 -16.88
N SER A 114 -17.59 -0.41 -17.20
CA SER A 114 -17.56 -1.48 -18.18
C SER A 114 -18.52 -2.62 -17.79
N ALA A 115 -18.45 -3.11 -16.55
CA ALA A 115 -19.32 -4.18 -16.07
C ALA A 115 -20.82 -3.84 -16.14
N ALA A 116 -21.19 -2.56 -15.95
CA ALA A 116 -22.58 -2.11 -16.01
C ALA A 116 -23.09 -1.94 -17.45
N THR A 117 -22.21 -1.68 -18.41
CA THR A 117 -22.55 -1.30 -19.79
C THR A 117 -22.18 -2.35 -20.83
N PHE A 118 -21.35 -3.36 -20.47
CA PHE A 118 -20.93 -4.41 -21.39
C PHE A 118 -22.10 -5.29 -21.81
N ASN A 119 -21.99 -5.84 -23.01
CA ASN A 119 -23.03 -6.70 -23.58
C ASN A 119 -23.15 -8.03 -22.79
N PRO A 120 -24.28 -8.30 -22.12
CA PRO A 120 -24.45 -9.47 -21.25
C PRO A 120 -24.55 -10.81 -22.03
N THR A 121 -24.56 -10.78 -23.34
CA THR A 121 -24.56 -11.99 -24.17
C THR A 121 -23.17 -12.54 -24.43
N PHE A 122 -22.11 -11.84 -23.99
CA PHE A 122 -20.74 -12.31 -24.09
C PHE A 122 -20.42 -13.35 -23.02
N PRO A 123 -19.47 -14.28 -23.30
CA PRO A 123 -19.07 -15.30 -22.36
C PRO A 123 -18.26 -14.73 -21.18
N ASN A 124 -18.25 -15.46 -20.06
CA ASN A 124 -17.40 -15.19 -18.89
C ASN A 124 -16.05 -15.92 -18.92
N HIS A 125 -15.65 -16.41 -20.09
CA HIS A 125 -14.36 -17.07 -20.33
C HIS A 125 -13.70 -16.49 -21.59
N LYS A 126 -12.40 -16.73 -21.71
CA LYS A 126 -11.64 -16.37 -22.91
C LYS A 126 -12.07 -17.22 -24.11
N ASN A 127 -12.00 -16.65 -25.27
CA ASN A 127 -12.17 -17.35 -26.53
C ASN A 127 -11.10 -18.45 -26.65
N MET A 128 -11.52 -19.69 -26.88
CA MET A 128 -10.62 -20.84 -26.90
C MET A 128 -9.66 -20.87 -28.09
N GLU A 129 -10.01 -20.21 -29.17
CA GLU A 129 -9.18 -20.17 -30.40
C GLU A 129 -8.11 -19.09 -30.28
N THR A 130 -8.44 -17.93 -29.74
CA THR A 130 -7.53 -16.77 -29.64
C THR A 130 -6.82 -16.65 -28.32
N GLY A 131 -7.34 -17.29 -27.26
CA GLY A 131 -6.86 -17.13 -25.87
C GLY A 131 -7.13 -15.75 -25.27
N SER A 132 -7.89 -14.90 -25.96
CA SER A 132 -8.17 -13.51 -25.59
C SER A 132 -9.62 -13.33 -25.13
N TRP A 133 -9.87 -12.24 -24.41
CA TRP A 133 -11.25 -11.83 -24.08
C TRP A 133 -11.92 -11.26 -25.32
N ASP A 134 -13.14 -11.71 -25.61
CA ASP A 134 -13.94 -11.11 -26.67
C ASP A 134 -14.28 -9.65 -26.30
N GLN A 135 -14.07 -8.75 -27.24
CA GLN A 135 -14.29 -7.30 -27.07
C GLN A 135 -15.42 -6.81 -28.00
N ILE A 136 -16.08 -5.72 -27.60
CA ILE A 136 -17.05 -5.05 -28.46
C ILE A 136 -16.27 -4.26 -29.51
N THR A 137 -16.42 -4.65 -30.77
CA THR A 137 -15.87 -3.90 -31.91
C THR A 137 -16.55 -2.55 -32.04
N ASN A 138 -15.79 -1.49 -32.30
CA ASN A 138 -16.29 -0.10 -32.43
C ASN A 138 -16.70 0.59 -31.10
N ALA A 139 -16.39 0.02 -29.93
CA ALA A 139 -16.62 0.63 -28.64
C ALA A 139 -15.29 0.76 -27.86
N SER A 140 -14.38 1.61 -28.35
CA SER A 140 -13.04 1.80 -27.79
C SER A 140 -13.00 2.26 -26.32
N GLN A 141 -14.12 2.73 -25.78
CA GLN A 141 -14.26 3.15 -24.40
C GLN A 141 -14.71 2.03 -23.45
N ILE A 142 -15.18 0.91 -23.98
CA ILE A 142 -15.76 -0.20 -23.21
C ILE A 142 -14.94 -1.46 -23.42
N THR A 143 -14.08 -1.77 -22.46
CA THR A 143 -13.27 -2.99 -22.43
C THR A 143 -14.05 -4.10 -21.73
N ASN A 144 -13.85 -5.36 -22.12
CA ASN A 144 -14.43 -6.49 -21.38
C ASN A 144 -14.07 -6.41 -19.90
N PRO A 145 -15.06 -6.41 -18.98
CA PRO A 145 -14.83 -6.23 -17.55
C PRO A 145 -13.87 -7.27 -16.94
N LEU A 146 -13.88 -8.50 -17.47
CA LEU A 146 -13.02 -9.57 -16.99
C LEU A 146 -11.55 -9.39 -17.41
N ALA A 147 -11.30 -8.66 -18.50
CA ALA A 147 -9.94 -8.30 -18.88
C ALA A 147 -9.27 -7.40 -17.83
N TRP A 148 -10.03 -6.56 -17.14
CA TRP A 148 -9.52 -5.73 -16.05
C TRP A 148 -9.02 -6.54 -14.85
N LEU A 149 -9.52 -7.74 -14.62
CA LEU A 149 -9.03 -8.63 -13.57
C LEU A 149 -7.62 -9.18 -13.85
N GLU A 150 -7.10 -9.00 -15.07
CA GLU A 150 -5.72 -9.38 -15.44
C GLU A 150 -4.72 -8.25 -15.21
N VAL A 151 -5.20 -7.04 -14.93
CA VAL A 151 -4.35 -5.94 -14.52
C VAL A 151 -3.68 -6.30 -13.20
N LYS A 152 -2.38 -6.09 -13.13
CA LYS A 152 -1.60 -6.19 -11.90
C LYS A 152 -1.25 -4.79 -11.44
N ASP A 153 -1.46 -4.51 -10.17
CA ASP A 153 -1.11 -3.24 -9.53
C ASP A 153 -0.73 -3.55 -8.08
N ASP A 154 0.54 -3.87 -7.92
CA ASP A 154 1.09 -4.39 -6.67
C ASP A 154 1.96 -3.32 -6.00
N ASP A 155 1.65 -3.03 -4.73
CA ASP A 155 2.42 -2.16 -3.87
C ASP A 155 3.01 -2.93 -2.71
N SER A 156 4.22 -2.58 -2.32
CA SER A 156 4.79 -3.02 -1.06
C SER A 156 5.40 -1.84 -0.32
N ASN A 157 5.14 -1.74 0.98
CA ASN A 157 5.72 -0.73 1.84
C ASN A 157 6.37 -1.41 3.06
N ALA A 158 7.70 -1.37 3.11
CA ALA A 158 8.48 -1.81 4.26
C ALA A 158 8.90 -0.60 5.07
N HIS A 159 8.50 -0.55 6.33
CA HIS A 159 8.77 0.56 7.24
C HIS A 159 9.40 0.06 8.54
N ILE A 160 10.50 0.69 8.94
CA ILE A 160 11.15 0.48 10.24
C ILE A 160 11.34 1.84 10.89
N ASN A 161 10.92 1.94 12.14
CA ASN A 161 11.19 3.09 12.99
C ASN A 161 11.80 2.60 14.30
N THR A 162 12.91 3.19 14.70
CA THR A 162 13.54 2.93 15.99
C THR A 162 13.78 4.25 16.71
N HIS A 163 13.60 4.26 18.01
CA HIS A 163 13.96 5.42 18.83
C HIS A 163 14.64 4.99 20.12
N LEU A 164 15.49 5.86 20.59
CA LEU A 164 16.15 5.79 21.89
C LEU A 164 15.97 7.13 22.61
N LYS A 165 15.42 7.07 23.81
CA LYS A 165 15.30 8.22 24.71
C LYS A 165 16.06 7.94 25.97
N LEU A 166 16.93 8.85 26.35
CA LEU A 166 17.69 8.83 27.59
C LEU A 166 17.28 10.04 28.42
N VAL A 167 16.78 9.80 29.62
CA VAL A 167 16.41 10.86 30.56
C VAL A 167 17.37 10.80 31.75
N PHE A 168 18.12 11.88 31.97
CA PHE A 168 19.02 12.04 33.09
C PHE A 168 18.41 13.00 34.09
N ASN A 169 18.03 12.52 35.26
CA ASN A 169 17.55 13.30 36.37
C ASN A 169 18.76 13.83 37.17
N LEU A 170 19.39 14.91 36.69
CA LEU A 170 20.63 15.45 37.22
C LEU A 170 20.47 16.00 38.65
N SER A 171 19.25 16.50 38.99
CA SER A 171 18.87 16.89 40.32
C SER A 171 17.35 16.91 40.43
N LYS A 172 16.80 17.22 41.65
CA LYS A 172 15.38 17.41 41.88
C LYS A 172 14.74 18.53 41.01
N HIS A 173 15.57 19.38 40.41
CA HIS A 173 15.13 20.53 39.65
C HIS A 173 15.61 20.54 38.23
N LEU A 174 16.58 19.69 37.86
CA LEU A 174 17.23 19.70 36.55
C LEU A 174 17.19 18.33 35.90
N MET A 175 16.60 18.29 34.72
CA MET A 175 16.47 17.08 33.88
C MET A 175 17.08 17.37 32.50
N PHE A 176 17.90 16.45 32.03
CA PHE A 176 18.41 16.45 30.65
C PHE A 176 17.82 15.24 29.92
N THR A 177 17.31 15.46 28.71
CA THR A 177 16.80 14.41 27.84
C THR A 177 17.57 14.43 26.54
N ALA A 178 18.09 13.27 26.12
CA ALA A 178 18.58 13.03 24.78
C ALA A 178 17.64 12.05 24.08
N PHE A 179 17.17 12.41 22.91
CA PHE A 179 16.31 11.56 22.07
C PHE A 179 16.94 11.41 20.70
N GLY A 180 16.92 10.20 20.18
CA GLY A 180 17.32 9.92 18.80
C GLY A 180 16.33 8.97 18.16
N SER A 181 15.97 9.22 16.89
CA SER A 181 15.17 8.28 16.12
C SER A 181 15.73 8.08 14.72
N TYR A 182 15.59 6.86 14.23
CA TYR A 182 15.91 6.48 12.86
C TYR A 182 14.69 5.86 12.20
N THR A 183 14.33 6.36 11.03
CA THR A 183 13.25 5.84 10.21
C THR A 183 13.79 5.41 8.86
N TYR A 184 13.46 4.21 8.43
CA TYR A 184 13.73 3.69 7.10
C TYR A 184 12.44 3.21 6.47
N ASN A 185 12.11 3.74 5.29
CA ASN A 185 10.90 3.41 4.56
C ASN A 185 11.23 3.11 3.10
N VAL A 186 10.74 1.98 2.59
CA VAL A 186 10.87 1.57 1.19
C VAL A 186 9.48 1.29 0.64
N ILE A 187 9.15 1.96 -0.44
CA ILE A 187 7.91 1.76 -1.19
C ILE A 187 8.31 1.23 -2.57
N ASP A 188 7.81 0.05 -2.90
CA ASP A 188 7.91 -0.55 -4.24
C ASP A 188 6.53 -0.55 -4.88
N ASN A 189 6.45 -0.06 -6.13
CA ASN A 189 5.24 -0.08 -6.94
C ASN A 189 5.50 -0.85 -8.22
N ALA A 190 4.59 -1.75 -8.58
CA ALA A 190 4.68 -2.57 -9.77
C ALA A 190 3.32 -2.67 -10.45
N GLN A 191 3.22 -2.22 -11.70
CA GLN A 191 1.96 -2.24 -12.44
C GLN A 191 2.14 -2.88 -13.81
N TYR A 192 1.13 -3.62 -14.24
CA TYR A 192 1.03 -4.12 -15.60
C TYR A 192 -0.39 -4.01 -16.14
N LEU A 193 -0.53 -3.31 -17.23
CA LEU A 193 -1.75 -3.23 -18.03
C LEU A 193 -1.58 -4.16 -19.24
N PRO A 194 -2.32 -5.29 -19.31
CA PRO A 194 -2.19 -6.23 -20.42
C PRO A 194 -2.75 -5.68 -21.73
N THR A 195 -2.38 -6.30 -22.84
CA THR A 195 -2.84 -5.89 -24.18
C THR A 195 -4.35 -6.00 -24.37
N SER A 196 -5.02 -6.80 -23.55
CA SER A 196 -6.48 -6.90 -23.49
C SER A 196 -7.18 -5.65 -22.92
N VAL A 197 -6.45 -4.82 -22.15
CA VAL A 197 -6.95 -3.58 -21.53
C VAL A 197 -6.33 -2.35 -22.18
N TRP A 198 -5.06 -2.41 -22.50
CA TRP A 198 -4.28 -1.35 -23.13
C TRP A 198 -3.58 -1.88 -24.37
N ALA A 199 -3.97 -1.41 -25.56
CA ALA A 199 -3.61 -2.01 -26.87
C ALA A 199 -2.11 -2.33 -27.08
N HIS A 200 -1.22 -1.65 -26.37
CA HIS A 200 0.22 -1.84 -26.48
C HIS A 200 0.85 -2.56 -25.28
N GLY A 201 0.05 -2.91 -24.27
CA GLY A 201 0.56 -3.34 -22.98
C GLY A 201 1.45 -2.28 -22.34
N GLN A 202 1.39 -2.15 -21.03
CA GLN A 202 2.23 -1.20 -20.29
C GLN A 202 2.67 -1.80 -18.97
N ALA A 203 3.96 -1.70 -18.67
CA ALA A 203 4.53 -2.07 -17.39
C ALA A 203 5.16 -0.85 -16.72
N TYR A 204 5.03 -0.76 -15.41
CA TYR A 204 5.67 0.22 -14.56
C TYR A 204 6.33 -0.49 -13.37
N ARG A 205 7.55 -0.05 -13.04
CA ARG A 205 8.23 -0.38 -11.79
C ARG A 205 8.81 0.88 -11.19
N GLY A 206 8.59 1.10 -9.91
CA GLY A 206 9.16 2.23 -9.17
C GLY A 206 9.54 1.82 -7.76
N GLU A 207 10.63 2.40 -7.27
CA GLU A 207 11.07 2.27 -5.88
C GLU A 207 11.32 3.66 -5.31
N ARG A 208 10.89 3.87 -4.07
CA ARG A 208 11.21 5.07 -3.29
C ARG A 208 11.71 4.68 -1.92
N LYS A 209 12.91 5.15 -1.58
CA LYS A 209 13.55 4.97 -0.27
C LYS A 209 13.63 6.28 0.46
N THR A 210 13.19 6.31 1.71
CA THR A 210 13.33 7.45 2.61
C THR A 210 14.05 7.01 3.87
N GLU A 211 15.11 7.72 4.20
CA GLU A 211 15.89 7.59 5.43
C GLU A 211 15.76 8.89 6.21
N SER A 212 15.41 8.82 7.49
CA SER A 212 15.36 9.99 8.38
C SER A 212 16.07 9.69 9.67
N LEU A 213 16.94 10.60 10.07
CA LEU A 213 17.62 10.61 11.37
C LEU A 213 17.24 11.91 12.07
N LEU A 214 16.73 11.79 13.30
CA LEU A 214 16.35 12.89 14.17
C LEU A 214 17.12 12.78 15.48
N GLY A 215 17.60 13.90 16.01
CA GLY A 215 18.20 14.00 17.32
C GLY A 215 17.72 15.23 18.05
N ASP A 216 17.24 15.06 19.30
CA ASP A 216 16.76 16.13 20.16
C ASP A 216 17.52 16.11 21.48
N PHE A 217 17.88 17.30 21.95
CA PHE A 217 18.47 17.52 23.25
C PHE A 217 17.64 18.55 24.01
N MET A 218 17.17 18.18 25.18
CA MET A 218 16.29 19.02 25.99
C MET A 218 16.85 19.17 27.40
N LEU A 219 16.94 20.39 27.89
CA LEU A 219 17.29 20.72 29.26
C LEU A 219 16.08 21.40 29.92
N ALA A 220 15.54 20.79 30.95
CA ALA A 220 14.40 21.29 31.70
C ALA A 220 14.81 21.61 33.14
N TYR A 221 14.51 22.84 33.58
CA TYR A 221 14.67 23.26 34.94
C TYR A 221 13.31 23.63 35.52
N LYS A 222 12.97 23.04 36.68
CA LYS A 222 11.72 23.30 37.40
C LYS A 222 12.00 23.53 38.88
N LYS A 223 11.55 24.66 39.41
CA LYS A 223 11.72 24.97 40.80
C LYS A 223 10.57 25.81 41.35
N ASP A 224 10.10 25.46 42.54
CA ASP A 224 9.11 26.20 43.27
C ASP A 224 9.81 27.14 44.26
N PHE A 225 9.36 28.41 44.32
CA PHE A 225 9.85 29.47 45.21
C PHE A 225 8.65 30.03 45.99
N GLY A 226 8.23 29.30 47.02
CA GLY A 226 7.05 29.65 47.78
C GLY A 226 5.76 29.61 46.95
N LEU A 227 5.15 30.77 46.66
CA LEU A 227 3.95 30.86 45.83
C LEU A 227 4.25 30.93 44.32
N HIS A 228 5.50 30.95 43.90
CA HIS A 228 5.92 31.06 42.53
C HIS A 228 6.54 29.76 42.05
N GLN A 229 6.22 29.38 40.80
CA GLN A 229 6.83 28.26 40.14
C GLN A 229 7.59 28.74 38.86
N LEU A 230 8.86 28.38 38.75
CA LEU A 230 9.67 28.65 37.61
C LEU A 230 9.88 27.36 36.79
N ASN A 231 9.51 27.39 35.53
CA ASN A 231 9.80 26.32 34.54
C ASN A 231 10.57 26.95 33.38
N VAL A 232 11.75 26.44 33.14
CA VAL A 232 12.60 26.84 31.98
C VAL A 232 12.91 25.60 31.16
N LEU A 233 12.74 25.74 29.83
CA LEU A 233 13.00 24.67 28.88
C LEU A 233 13.93 25.19 27.78
N GLY A 234 15.05 24.53 27.57
CA GLY A 234 15.92 24.70 26.40
C GLY A 234 15.84 23.44 25.52
N LEU A 235 15.65 23.60 24.22
CA LEU A 235 15.55 22.55 23.24
C LEU A 235 16.49 22.83 22.07
N ALA A 236 17.23 21.81 21.63
CA ALA A 236 17.96 21.78 20.36
C ALA A 236 17.57 20.54 19.58
N GLU A 237 17.21 20.70 18.32
CA GLU A 237 16.79 19.64 17.43
C GLU A 237 17.65 19.68 16.14
N ALA A 238 18.00 18.52 15.64
CA ALA A 238 18.62 18.34 14.34
C ALA A 238 17.98 17.16 13.61
N GLN A 239 17.56 17.37 12.37
CA GLN A 239 17.00 16.35 11.51
C GLN A 239 17.70 16.32 10.16
N LYS A 240 17.88 15.10 9.64
CA LYS A 240 18.33 14.87 8.27
C LYS A 240 17.42 13.83 7.64
N MET A 241 16.80 14.19 6.51
CA MET A 241 15.98 13.29 5.72
C MET A 241 16.51 13.20 4.29
N ILE A 242 16.65 11.99 3.79
CA ILE A 242 17.07 11.70 2.41
C ILE A 242 16.02 10.82 1.77
N THR A 243 15.44 11.30 0.67
CA THR A 243 14.56 10.50 -0.18
C THR A 243 15.25 10.29 -1.53
N ARG A 244 15.22 9.04 -2.01
CA ARG A 244 15.70 8.65 -3.34
C ARG A 244 14.64 7.81 -4.00
N GLY A 245 14.41 8.04 -5.30
CA GLY A 245 13.46 7.26 -6.07
C GLY A 245 14.03 6.96 -7.46
N PHE A 246 13.56 5.87 -8.03
CA PHE A 246 13.68 5.60 -9.45
C PHE A 246 12.42 4.93 -9.95
N TYR A 247 12.17 5.06 -11.25
CA TYR A 247 11.08 4.36 -11.91
C TYR A 247 11.46 4.00 -13.34
N THR A 248 10.81 2.98 -13.84
CA THR A 248 10.91 2.54 -15.23
C THR A 248 9.52 2.22 -15.75
N THR A 249 9.22 2.69 -16.94
CA THR A 249 8.01 2.33 -17.70
C THR A 249 8.42 1.65 -19.00
N ALA A 250 7.72 0.59 -19.36
CA ALA A 250 7.90 -0.09 -20.63
C ALA A 250 6.55 -0.26 -21.33
N THR A 251 6.51 -0.13 -22.65
CA THR A 251 5.30 -0.30 -23.48
C THR A 251 5.63 -1.06 -24.75
N ASN A 252 4.59 -1.42 -25.53
CA ASN A 252 4.69 -2.21 -26.76
C ASN A 252 5.24 -3.61 -26.50
N PHE A 253 4.51 -4.35 -25.68
CA PHE A 253 4.79 -5.75 -25.40
C PHE A 253 4.23 -6.65 -26.51
N SER A 254 5.03 -7.62 -26.98
CA SER A 254 4.59 -8.66 -27.90
C SER A 254 3.85 -9.80 -27.19
N THR A 255 3.90 -9.86 -25.86
CA THR A 255 3.26 -10.89 -25.05
C THR A 255 3.01 -10.38 -23.63
N ASP A 256 1.88 -10.74 -23.05
CA ASP A 256 1.50 -10.41 -21.66
C ASP A 256 2.11 -11.37 -20.62
N ARG A 257 2.84 -12.40 -21.09
CA ARG A 257 3.31 -13.51 -20.23
C ARG A 257 4.15 -13.07 -19.03
N PHE A 258 4.97 -12.06 -19.20
CA PHE A 258 5.94 -11.64 -18.17
C PHE A 258 5.43 -10.52 -17.26
N GLY A 259 4.36 -9.83 -17.68
CA GLY A 259 3.85 -8.68 -16.93
C GLY A 259 4.93 -7.62 -16.66
N TYR A 260 5.01 -7.15 -15.44
CA TYR A 260 6.05 -6.20 -14.99
C TYR A 260 7.38 -6.90 -14.57
N ASP A 261 7.48 -8.22 -14.64
CA ASP A 261 8.69 -8.93 -14.19
C ASP A 261 9.80 -8.90 -15.27
N ASN A 262 9.45 -8.59 -16.52
CA ASN A 262 10.43 -8.42 -17.58
C ASN A 262 10.16 -7.17 -18.43
N LEU A 263 10.66 -6.03 -17.98
CA LEU A 263 10.54 -4.76 -18.69
C LEU A 263 11.32 -4.72 -20.01
N GLN A 264 12.29 -5.62 -20.20
CA GLN A 264 13.05 -5.71 -21.45
C GLN A 264 12.20 -6.20 -22.64
N ALA A 265 11.11 -6.91 -22.36
CA ALA A 265 10.18 -7.38 -23.37
C ALA A 265 9.38 -6.25 -24.05
N GLY A 266 9.31 -5.07 -23.42
CA GLY A 266 8.71 -3.87 -24.02
C GLY A 266 9.65 -3.20 -25.01
N ALA A 267 9.15 -2.82 -26.19
CA ALA A 267 9.94 -2.19 -27.24
C ALA A 267 10.32 -0.74 -26.90
N VAL A 268 9.50 -0.01 -26.15
CA VAL A 268 9.74 1.37 -25.73
C VAL A 268 9.87 1.43 -24.22
N ARG A 269 10.94 2.06 -23.73
CA ARG A 269 11.26 2.13 -22.30
C ARG A 269 11.64 3.54 -21.90
N PHE A 270 11.12 3.98 -20.74
CA PHE A 270 11.48 5.23 -20.09
C PHE A 270 11.93 4.93 -18.67
N MET A 271 12.93 5.67 -18.21
CA MET A 271 13.40 5.60 -16.82
C MET A 271 13.69 6.98 -16.29
N GLY A 272 13.48 7.15 -14.99
CA GLY A 272 13.79 8.38 -14.27
C GLY A 272 14.14 8.11 -12.83
N GLY A 273 14.70 9.10 -12.18
CA GLY A 273 15.03 9.02 -10.76
C GLY A 273 15.24 10.40 -10.18
N ASP A 274 15.08 10.51 -8.87
CA ASP A 274 15.23 11.73 -8.11
C ASP A 274 15.92 11.49 -6.77
N ARG A 275 16.44 12.57 -6.19
CA ARG A 275 16.99 12.58 -4.83
C ARG A 275 16.68 13.92 -4.18
N PHE A 276 16.04 13.86 -3.00
CA PHE A 276 15.79 15.02 -2.15
C PHE A 276 16.56 14.87 -0.84
N LEU A 277 17.08 15.98 -0.36
CA LEU A 277 17.76 16.10 0.93
C LEU A 277 17.13 17.28 1.70
N LEU A 278 16.67 17.01 2.90
CA LEU A 278 16.19 17.98 3.89
C LEU A 278 17.03 17.87 5.15
#